data_f3eb4c0f55558ddd2de9b1a60df70db5
#
_entry.id   f3eb4c0f55558ddd2de9b1a60df70db5
#
_cell.length_a   1.000
_cell.length_b   1.000
_cell.length_c   1.000
_cell.angle_alpha   90.00
_cell.angle_beta   90.00
_cell.angle_gamma   90.00
#
_symmetry.space_group_name_H-M   'P 1'
#
loop_
_entity.id
_entity.type
_entity.pdbx_description
1 polymer ?
#
loop_
_entity_poly.entity_id
_entity_poly.type
_entity_poly.pdbx_seq_one_letter_code
_entity_poly.pdbx_strand_id
1 'polypeptide(L)'
;MSSKEVSTFRLYLMRFVYLLNFVLLGSDVWPAIFRHQGAWDPVKGVAFSFWAALSLVSGLGLRYPLKMVPLLLLQLVYKAIWLLAIGLPMWSAVRSSDLAHAMLIGVVVDVIAIPWTYVVASYVIEPGDRWRRQALGARTYRQNA
;
A
#
# COMPACT_ATOMS: atom_id res chain seq x y z
N MET A 1 -19.12 9.95 -17.80
CA MET A 1 -17.74 9.83 -17.32
C MET A 1 -17.55 8.40 -16.82
N SER A 2 -16.54 7.74 -17.33
CA SER A 2 -16.24 6.37 -16.89
C SER A 2 -15.83 6.39 -15.42
N SER A 3 -16.40 5.52 -14.60
CA SER A 3 -16.09 5.39 -13.17
C SER A 3 -14.62 5.05 -12.87
N LYS A 4 -13.83 4.78 -13.91
CA LYS A 4 -12.39 4.50 -13.84
C LYS A 4 -11.50 5.72 -14.07
N GLU A 5 -12.04 6.86 -14.47
CA GLU A 5 -11.24 8.06 -14.66
C GLU A 5 -10.84 8.64 -13.31
N VAL A 6 -9.54 8.60 -13.06
CA VAL A 6 -8.93 9.19 -11.85
C VAL A 6 -8.37 10.55 -12.22
N SER A 7 -8.74 11.60 -11.48
CA SER A 7 -8.26 12.96 -11.74
C SER A 7 -6.72 13.03 -11.61
N THR A 8 -6.11 13.88 -12.42
CA THR A 8 -4.66 14.13 -12.39
C THR A 8 -4.19 14.54 -10.99
N PHE A 9 -4.97 15.36 -10.28
CA PHE A 9 -4.69 15.75 -8.91
C PHE A 9 -4.56 14.53 -7.98
N ARG A 10 -5.48 13.56 -8.07
CA ARG A 10 -5.43 12.33 -7.27
C ARG A 10 -4.23 11.44 -7.61
N LEU A 11 -3.84 11.39 -8.87
CA LEU A 11 -2.62 10.67 -9.28
C LEU A 11 -1.37 11.29 -8.65
N TYR A 12 -1.27 12.62 -8.60
CA TYR A 12 -0.17 13.31 -7.93
C TYR A 12 -0.20 13.10 -6.42
N LEU A 13 -1.38 13.14 -5.81
CA LEU A 13 -1.52 12.88 -4.39
C LEU A 13 -1.07 11.45 -4.02
N MET A 14 -1.46 10.45 -4.81
CA MET A 14 -0.98 9.07 -4.65
C MET A 14 0.55 8.98 -4.77
N ARG A 15 1.13 9.60 -5.81
CA ARG A 15 2.59 9.65 -5.97
C ARG A 15 3.28 10.30 -4.78
N PHE A 16 2.68 11.35 -4.24
CA PHE A 16 3.21 12.02 -3.04
C PHE A 16 3.22 11.06 -1.84
N VAL A 17 2.14 10.30 -1.61
CA VAL A 17 2.11 9.29 -0.52
C VAL A 17 3.14 8.20 -0.75
N TYR A 18 3.29 7.69 -1.98
CA TYR A 18 4.34 6.73 -2.30
C TYR A 18 5.75 7.30 -2.08
N LEU A 19 5.95 8.57 -2.42
CA LEU A 19 7.23 9.25 -2.18
C LEU A 19 7.52 9.36 -0.68
N LEU A 20 6.53 9.74 0.13
CA LEU A 20 6.68 9.78 1.59
C LEU A 20 7.05 8.40 2.15
N ASN A 21 6.38 7.34 1.72
CA ASN A 21 6.71 5.99 2.14
C ASN A 21 8.11 5.56 1.69
N PHE A 22 8.47 5.85 0.45
CA PHE A 22 9.77 5.48 -0.08
C PHE A 22 10.91 6.22 0.64
N VAL A 23 10.78 7.54 0.83
CA VAL A 23 11.84 8.38 1.38
C VAL A 23 11.77 8.43 2.90
N LEU A 24 10.65 8.89 3.49
CA LEU A 24 10.60 9.11 4.95
C LEU A 24 10.60 7.78 5.71
N LEU A 25 9.68 6.88 5.38
CA LEU A 25 9.66 5.57 6.04
C LEU A 25 10.95 4.79 5.75
N GLY A 26 11.46 4.87 4.53
CA GLY A 26 12.73 4.24 4.16
C GLY A 26 13.91 4.79 4.94
N SER A 27 14.03 6.12 5.08
CA SER A 27 15.11 6.75 5.82
C SER A 27 15.10 6.45 7.32
N ASP A 28 13.97 6.07 7.86
CA ASP A 28 13.82 5.66 9.25
C ASP A 28 14.13 4.17 9.44
N VAL A 29 13.52 3.32 8.64
CA VAL A 29 13.55 1.87 8.83
C VAL A 29 14.87 1.22 8.40
N TRP A 30 15.43 1.62 7.25
CA TRP A 30 16.65 0.98 6.74
C TRP A 30 17.86 1.21 7.64
N PRO A 31 18.15 2.43 8.15
CA PRO A 31 19.22 2.62 9.11
C PRO A 31 18.98 1.86 10.43
N ALA A 32 17.73 1.76 10.89
CA ALA A 32 17.39 0.99 12.08
C ALA A 32 17.72 -0.50 11.90
N ILE A 33 17.48 -1.08 10.70
CA ILE A 33 17.83 -2.46 10.40
C ILE A 33 19.35 -2.64 10.31
N PHE A 34 20.05 -1.81 9.52
CA PHE A 34 21.47 -1.99 9.27
C PHE A 34 22.37 -1.66 10.44
N ARG A 35 21.96 -0.75 11.34
CA ARG A 35 22.72 -0.34 12.51
C ARG A 35 22.34 -1.09 13.77
N HIS A 36 21.37 -2.01 13.69
CA HIS A 36 20.93 -2.80 14.83
C HIS A 36 22.09 -3.64 15.37
N GLN A 37 22.28 -3.58 16.69
CA GLN A 37 23.28 -4.38 17.39
C GLN A 37 22.61 -5.34 18.36
N GLY A 38 23.08 -6.57 18.40
CA GLY A 38 22.53 -7.63 19.25
C GLY A 38 21.43 -8.43 18.58
N ALA A 39 20.76 -9.27 19.35
CA ALA A 39 19.66 -10.08 18.86
C ALA A 39 18.38 -9.26 18.66
N TRP A 40 17.71 -9.45 17.54
CA TRP A 40 16.38 -8.88 17.33
C TRP A 40 15.32 -9.56 18.18
N ASP A 41 14.41 -8.78 18.73
CA ASP A 41 13.12 -9.33 19.10
C ASP A 41 12.40 -9.80 17.84
N PRO A 42 11.99 -11.09 17.75
CA PRO A 42 11.41 -11.62 16.49
C PRO A 42 10.18 -10.87 16.00
N VAL A 43 9.30 -10.42 16.91
CA VAL A 43 8.07 -9.71 16.56
C VAL A 43 8.38 -8.31 16.04
N LYS A 44 9.28 -7.58 16.71
CA LYS A 44 9.78 -6.29 16.22
C LYS A 44 10.47 -6.44 14.87
N GLY A 45 11.25 -7.51 14.68
CA GLY A 45 11.90 -7.82 13.42
C GLY A 45 10.92 -7.96 12.27
N VAL A 46 9.78 -8.62 12.48
CA VAL A 46 8.71 -8.73 11.48
C VAL A 46 8.13 -7.36 11.13
N ALA A 47 7.86 -6.50 12.12
CA ALA A 47 7.35 -5.16 11.88
C ALA A 47 8.33 -4.31 11.05
N PHE A 48 9.60 -4.30 11.40
CA PHE A 48 10.63 -3.57 10.65
C PHE A 48 10.80 -4.12 9.24
N SER A 49 10.78 -5.44 9.05
CA SER A 49 10.83 -6.07 7.72
C SER A 49 9.64 -5.69 6.85
N PHE A 50 8.44 -5.65 7.44
CA PHE A 50 7.24 -5.21 6.73
C PHE A 50 7.34 -3.75 6.29
N TRP A 51 7.76 -2.85 7.16
CA TRP A 51 7.93 -1.44 6.82
C TRP A 51 9.05 -1.20 5.80
N ALA A 52 10.13 -1.95 5.89
CA ALA A 52 11.21 -1.90 4.89
C ALA A 52 10.70 -2.34 3.51
N ALA A 53 9.95 -3.45 3.44
CA ALA A 53 9.34 -3.92 2.21
C ALA A 53 8.32 -2.90 1.66
N LEU A 54 7.48 -2.33 2.53
CA LEU A 54 6.51 -1.30 2.17
C LEU A 54 7.20 -0.08 1.56
N SER A 55 8.29 0.41 2.19
CA SER A 55 9.05 1.54 1.66
C SER A 55 9.63 1.23 0.28
N LEU A 56 10.26 0.07 0.11
CA LEU A 56 10.89 -0.34 -1.14
C LEU A 56 9.86 -0.46 -2.27
N VAL A 57 8.74 -1.16 -2.03
CA VAL A 57 7.69 -1.38 -3.04
C VAL A 57 6.95 -0.08 -3.38
N SER A 58 6.90 0.88 -2.46
CA SER A 58 6.34 2.22 -2.73
C SER A 58 7.10 2.96 -3.84
N GLY A 59 8.38 2.65 -4.07
CA GLY A 59 9.11 3.15 -5.23
C GLY A 59 8.45 2.81 -6.57
N LEU A 60 7.81 1.65 -6.70
CA LEU A 60 7.04 1.29 -7.90
C LEU A 60 5.78 2.15 -8.05
N GLY A 61 5.18 2.57 -6.93
CA GLY A 61 4.01 3.43 -6.92
C GLY A 61 4.25 4.81 -7.51
N LEU A 62 5.49 5.32 -7.46
CA LEU A 62 5.87 6.58 -8.12
C LEU A 62 5.67 6.51 -9.64
N ARG A 63 5.97 5.36 -10.24
CA ARG A 63 5.84 5.14 -11.68
C ARG A 63 4.45 4.62 -12.07
N TYR A 64 3.86 3.73 -11.26
CA TYR A 64 2.61 3.04 -11.54
C TYR A 64 1.56 3.22 -10.44
N PRO A 65 1.10 4.46 -10.17
CA PRO A 65 0.28 4.74 -8.99
C PRO A 65 -1.01 3.91 -8.94
N LEU A 66 -1.73 3.77 -10.05
CA LEU A 66 -2.99 3.00 -10.08
C LEU A 66 -2.77 1.49 -9.94
N LYS A 67 -1.69 0.94 -10.50
CA LYS A 67 -1.39 -0.49 -10.36
C LYS A 67 -0.99 -0.85 -8.93
N MET A 68 -0.47 0.11 -8.19
CA MET A 68 -0.01 -0.07 -6.80
C MET A 68 -1.07 0.33 -5.76
N VAL A 69 -2.31 0.64 -6.16
CA VAL A 69 -3.43 0.90 -5.23
C VAL A 69 -3.58 -0.17 -4.14
N PRO A 70 -3.43 -1.49 -4.43
CA PRO A 70 -3.45 -2.51 -3.37
C PRO A 70 -2.45 -2.27 -2.24
N LEU A 71 -1.31 -1.64 -2.53
CA LEU A 71 -0.32 -1.30 -1.49
C LEU A 71 -0.84 -0.21 -0.55
N LEU A 72 -1.54 0.81 -1.07
CA LEU A 72 -2.19 1.83 -0.24
C LEU A 72 -3.34 1.24 0.59
N LEU A 73 -4.11 0.32 0.02
CA LEU A 73 -5.15 -0.38 0.76
C LEU A 73 -4.57 -1.21 1.90
N LEU A 74 -3.49 -1.97 1.64
CA LEU A 74 -2.78 -2.71 2.68
C LEU A 74 -2.28 -1.78 3.79
N GLN A 75 -1.70 -0.64 3.40
CA GLN A 75 -1.20 0.37 4.33
C GLN A 75 -2.32 0.95 5.21
N LEU A 76 -3.45 1.30 4.62
CA LEU A 76 -4.63 1.78 5.34
C LEU A 76 -5.15 0.72 6.32
N VAL A 77 -5.29 -0.52 5.85
CA VAL A 77 -5.86 -1.61 6.66
C VAL A 77 -4.98 -1.92 7.87
N TYR A 78 -3.66 -2.09 7.70
CA TYR A 78 -2.82 -2.41 8.86
C TYR A 78 -2.79 -1.28 9.88
N LYS A 79 -2.77 -0.01 9.44
CA LYS A 79 -2.83 1.15 10.34
C LYS A 79 -4.16 1.23 11.08
N ALA A 80 -5.27 0.98 10.38
CA ALA A 80 -6.60 0.94 10.98
C ALA A 80 -6.71 -0.18 12.02
N ILE A 81 -6.22 -1.38 11.72
CA ILE A 81 -6.18 -2.49 12.67
C ILE A 81 -5.36 -2.13 13.91
N TRP A 82 -4.17 -1.55 13.71
CA TRP A 82 -3.32 -1.13 14.82
C TRP A 82 -4.04 -0.09 15.70
N LEU A 83 -4.63 0.94 15.10
CA LEU A 83 -5.35 1.99 15.84
C LEU A 83 -6.54 1.42 16.62
N LEU A 84 -7.35 0.57 16.00
CA LEU A 84 -8.59 0.07 16.60
C LEU A 84 -8.33 -1.03 17.63
N ALA A 85 -7.45 -1.98 17.32
CA ALA A 85 -7.24 -3.16 18.15
C ALA A 85 -6.17 -2.98 19.22
N ILE A 86 -5.19 -2.10 19.01
CA ILE A 86 -4.04 -1.92 19.89
C ILE A 86 -4.03 -0.49 20.46
N GLY A 87 -4.07 0.51 19.58
CA GLY A 87 -3.94 1.91 19.96
C GLY A 87 -5.08 2.42 20.85
N LEU A 88 -6.33 2.12 20.50
CA LEU A 88 -7.48 2.56 21.32
C LEU A 88 -7.51 1.94 22.72
N PRO A 89 -7.34 0.61 22.91
CA PRO A 89 -7.27 0.03 24.26
C PRO A 89 -6.14 0.59 25.12
N MET A 90 -5.03 0.96 24.48
CA MET A 90 -3.84 1.50 25.18
C MET A 90 -3.70 3.02 25.02
N TRP A 91 -4.76 3.73 24.66
CA TRP A 91 -4.69 5.13 24.25
C TRP A 91 -4.00 6.04 25.26
N SER A 92 -4.27 5.88 26.56
CA SER A 92 -3.64 6.65 27.62
C SER A 92 -2.10 6.52 27.65
N ALA A 93 -1.60 5.34 27.25
CA ALA A 93 -0.16 5.05 27.23
C ALA A 93 0.52 5.46 25.92
N VAL A 94 -0.20 5.39 24.78
CA VAL A 94 0.42 5.56 23.45
C VAL A 94 0.10 6.89 22.79
N ARG A 95 -0.90 7.64 23.25
CA ARG A 95 -1.36 8.90 22.61
C ARG A 95 -0.28 9.94 22.35
N SER A 96 0.75 9.98 23.17
CA SER A 96 1.88 10.90 23.04
C SER A 96 3.06 10.32 22.27
N SER A 97 2.95 9.09 21.75
CA SER A 97 4.01 8.47 20.99
C SER A 97 4.01 8.91 19.52
N ASP A 98 5.19 9.06 18.94
CA ASP A 98 5.34 9.36 17.51
C ASP A 98 4.67 8.31 16.61
N LEU A 99 4.67 7.04 17.06
CA LEU A 99 4.02 5.95 16.36
C LEU A 99 2.50 6.17 16.26
N ALA A 100 1.83 6.55 17.37
CA ALA A 100 0.39 6.79 17.36
C ALA A 100 0.02 7.97 16.45
N HIS A 101 0.79 9.05 16.49
CA HIS A 101 0.61 10.19 15.59
C HIS A 101 0.84 9.79 14.12
N ALA A 102 1.90 9.04 13.83
CA ALA A 102 2.17 8.57 12.47
C ALA A 102 1.06 7.66 11.92
N MET A 103 0.49 6.77 12.77
CA MET A 103 -0.63 5.91 12.39
C MET A 103 -1.90 6.72 12.11
N LEU A 104 -2.26 7.68 12.98
CA LEU A 104 -3.43 8.54 12.80
C LEU A 104 -3.34 9.39 11.53
N ILE A 105 -2.25 10.14 11.39
CA ILE A 105 -2.02 10.99 10.22
C ILE A 105 -1.99 10.13 8.96
N GLY A 106 -1.31 8.98 9.03
CA GLY A 106 -1.22 8.05 7.92
C GLY A 106 -2.58 7.54 7.45
N VAL A 107 -3.48 7.17 8.37
CA VAL A 107 -4.86 6.75 8.00
C VAL A 107 -5.61 7.88 7.30
N VAL A 108 -5.55 9.11 7.83
CA VAL A 108 -6.22 10.26 7.22
C VAL A 108 -5.68 10.53 5.80
N VAL A 109 -4.38 10.52 5.65
CA VAL A 109 -3.72 10.74 4.34
C VAL A 109 -4.08 9.63 3.36
N ASP A 110 -4.05 8.37 3.78
CA ASP A 110 -4.38 7.22 2.93
C ASP A 110 -5.86 7.29 2.47
N VAL A 111 -6.80 7.60 3.37
CA VAL A 111 -8.23 7.75 3.03
C VAL A 111 -8.45 8.84 1.98
N ILE A 112 -7.74 9.96 2.08
CA ILE A 112 -7.85 11.07 1.12
C ILE A 112 -7.17 10.70 -0.21
N ALA A 113 -6.01 10.03 -0.19
CA ALA A 113 -5.24 9.71 -1.38
C ALA A 113 -5.86 8.59 -2.22
N ILE A 114 -6.49 7.60 -1.59
CA ILE A 114 -7.06 6.44 -2.30
C ILE A 114 -8.22 6.89 -3.20
N PRO A 115 -8.19 6.54 -4.49
CA PRO A 115 -9.27 6.84 -5.43
C PRO A 115 -10.42 5.83 -5.25
N TRP A 116 -11.29 6.04 -4.28
CA TRP A 116 -12.34 5.10 -3.89
C TRP A 116 -13.25 4.68 -5.04
N THR A 117 -13.61 5.62 -5.92
CA THR A 117 -14.41 5.30 -7.12
C THR A 117 -13.71 4.30 -8.03
N TYR A 118 -12.40 4.44 -8.23
CA TYR A 118 -11.59 3.49 -8.98
C TYR A 118 -11.49 2.15 -8.25
N VAL A 119 -11.27 2.16 -6.93
CA VAL A 119 -11.19 0.94 -6.10
C VAL A 119 -12.47 0.14 -6.21
N VAL A 120 -13.62 0.78 -6.00
CA VAL A 120 -14.92 0.10 -6.09
C VAL A 120 -15.16 -0.43 -7.51
N ALA A 121 -14.90 0.38 -8.54
CA ALA A 121 -15.09 -0.04 -9.92
C ALA A 121 -14.20 -1.22 -10.31
N SER A 122 -12.91 -1.19 -9.92
CA SER A 122 -11.91 -2.15 -10.39
C SER A 122 -11.80 -3.42 -9.54
N TYR A 123 -12.13 -3.34 -8.24
CA TYR A 123 -11.96 -4.48 -7.32
C TYR A 123 -13.26 -5.06 -6.78
N VAL A 124 -14.39 -4.34 -6.88
CA VAL A 124 -15.69 -4.80 -6.38
C VAL A 124 -16.66 -5.09 -7.53
N ILE A 125 -16.77 -4.17 -8.50
CA ILE A 125 -17.78 -4.27 -9.57
C ILE A 125 -17.27 -5.12 -10.73
N GLU A 126 -16.00 -4.96 -11.12
CA GLU A 126 -15.46 -5.76 -12.23
C GLU A 126 -15.36 -7.23 -11.85
N PRO A 127 -15.78 -8.13 -12.74
CA PRO A 127 -15.57 -9.56 -12.52
C PRO A 127 -14.07 -9.83 -12.45
N GLY A 128 -13.65 -10.57 -11.42
CA GLY A 128 -12.26 -10.97 -11.23
C GLY A 128 -11.69 -11.75 -12.41
N ASP A 129 -10.39 -11.95 -12.41
CA ASP A 129 -9.69 -12.68 -13.45
C ASP A 129 -10.32 -14.06 -13.68
N ARG A 130 -10.89 -14.26 -14.86
CA ARG A 130 -11.42 -15.56 -15.23
C ARG A 130 -10.27 -16.49 -15.56
N TRP A 131 -10.29 -17.69 -15.00
CA TRP A 131 -9.40 -18.79 -15.36
C TRP A 131 -9.70 -19.26 -16.81
N ARG A 132 -9.50 -18.38 -17.77
CA ARG A 132 -9.46 -18.76 -19.19
C ARG A 132 -8.05 -19.26 -19.48
N ARG A 133 -7.92 -20.57 -19.68
CA ARG A 133 -6.84 -21.07 -20.53
C ARG A 133 -6.99 -20.30 -21.85
N GLN A 134 -6.11 -19.36 -22.09
CA GLN A 134 -5.98 -18.77 -23.41
C GLN A 134 -5.62 -19.93 -24.33
N ALA A 135 -6.55 -20.33 -25.17
CA ALA A 135 -6.27 -21.22 -26.27
C ALA A 135 -5.36 -20.48 -27.27
N LEU A 136 -4.08 -20.36 -26.93
CA LEU A 136 -3.03 -19.82 -27.79
C LEU A 136 -2.76 -20.70 -29.01
N GLY A 137 -3.51 -21.81 -29.21
CA GLY A 137 -3.34 -22.74 -30.30
C GLY A 137 -4.31 -22.62 -31.48
N ALA A 138 -5.40 -21.85 -31.36
CA ALA A 138 -6.47 -21.92 -32.38
C ALA A 138 -6.34 -20.89 -33.54
N ARG A 139 -5.42 -19.92 -33.44
CA ARG A 139 -5.27 -18.92 -34.52
C ARG A 139 -4.23 -19.27 -35.59
N THR A 140 -3.28 -20.13 -35.29
CA THR A 140 -2.19 -20.46 -36.23
C THR A 140 -2.62 -21.51 -37.24
N TYR A 141 -3.68 -22.27 -36.97
CA TYR A 141 -4.13 -23.33 -37.92
C TYR A 141 -5.08 -22.85 -39.02
N ARG A 142 -5.64 -21.64 -38.89
CA ARG A 142 -6.60 -21.12 -39.89
C ARG A 142 -5.96 -20.18 -40.92
N GLN A 143 -4.68 -19.89 -40.84
CA GLN A 143 -3.97 -19.07 -41.85
C GLN A 143 -3.14 -19.89 -42.84
N ASN A 144 -3.03 -21.19 -42.66
CA ASN A 144 -2.26 -22.08 -43.52
C ASN A 144 -3.11 -23.18 -44.19
N ALA A 145 -4.42 -22.95 -44.28
CA ALA A 145 -5.32 -23.82 -45.05
C ALA A 145 -5.97 -23.07 -46.21
#